data_a08612013c5aa07e454471803b9c88c6
#
_entry.id   a08612013c5aa07e454471803b9c88c6
#
_cell.length_a   1.000
_cell.length_b   1.000
_cell.length_c   1.000
_cell.angle_alpha   90.00
_cell.angle_beta   90.00
_cell.angle_gamma   90.00
#
_symmetry.space_group_name_H-M   'P 1'
#
loop_
_entity.id
_entity.type
_entity.pdbx_description
1 polymer ?
#
loop_
_entity_poly.entity_id
_entity_poly.type
_entity_poly.pdbx_seq_one_letter_code
_entity_poly.pdbx_strand_id
1 'polypeptide(L)'
;MKIISIDSGFALYKEKDEIGRCALTPTPKGGTFGAFCILPQWRRKGYGSYLLKEALRALGGYDREQATVFTAPLPTDPGEAAFWAKFDFQPEGTQLVRRRTPDLTAVRFVQDFLAARLTAPRLCIDATCGNGGDTAFLCGLSAASGGRVLGFDIQP
;
A
#
# COMPACT_ATOMS: atom_id res chain seq x y z
N MET A 1 20.55 0.17 -12.64
CA MET A 1 19.63 1.17 -12.08
C MET A 1 19.39 0.82 -10.62
N LYS A 2 19.50 1.77 -9.70
CA LYS A 2 19.38 1.55 -8.26
C LYS A 2 18.59 2.68 -7.62
N ILE A 3 17.67 2.35 -6.70
CA ILE A 3 17.02 3.31 -5.81
C ILE A 3 17.67 3.20 -4.44
N ILE A 4 17.95 4.33 -3.84
CA ILE A 4 18.55 4.44 -2.51
C ILE A 4 17.61 5.29 -1.65
N SER A 5 17.33 4.80 -0.44
CA SER A 5 16.65 5.60 0.57
C SER A 5 17.62 6.67 1.08
N ILE A 6 17.12 7.90 1.17
CA ILE A 6 17.82 9.06 1.72
C ILE A 6 16.97 9.66 2.84
N ASP A 7 17.52 10.54 3.66
CA ASP A 7 16.84 11.08 4.85
C ASP A 7 15.47 11.71 4.55
N SER A 8 15.29 12.26 3.36
CA SER A 8 14.04 12.93 2.95
C SER A 8 13.22 12.15 1.92
N GLY A 9 13.53 10.89 1.63
CA GLY A 9 12.80 10.11 0.62
C GLY A 9 13.67 9.15 -0.17
N PHE A 10 13.67 9.27 -1.51
CA PHE A 10 14.39 8.33 -2.39
C PHE A 10 15.16 9.06 -3.49
N ALA A 11 16.35 8.55 -3.80
CA ALA A 11 17.15 8.96 -4.95
C ALA A 11 17.31 7.80 -5.94
N LEU A 12 17.20 8.10 -7.22
CA LEU A 12 17.33 7.16 -8.33
C LEU A 12 18.67 7.36 -9.03
N TYR A 13 19.44 6.29 -9.12
CA TYR A 13 20.75 6.26 -9.77
C TYR A 13 20.74 5.37 -11.02
N LYS A 14 21.44 5.84 -12.03
CA LYS A 14 21.86 5.05 -13.17
C LYS A 14 23.39 5.01 -13.17
N GLU A 15 23.94 3.79 -12.98
CA GLU A 15 25.37 3.60 -12.73
C GLU A 15 25.82 4.39 -11.49
N LYS A 16 26.60 5.44 -11.66
CA LYS A 16 27.08 6.31 -10.58
C LYS A 16 26.35 7.65 -10.50
N ASP A 17 25.53 7.98 -11.51
CA ASP A 17 24.89 9.29 -11.63
C ASP A 17 23.51 9.28 -11.00
N GLU A 18 23.23 10.25 -10.14
CA GLU A 18 21.89 10.52 -9.68
C GLU A 18 21.07 11.13 -10.81
N ILE A 19 20.00 10.48 -11.22
CA ILE A 19 19.15 10.89 -12.35
C ILE A 19 17.79 11.42 -11.92
N GLY A 20 17.45 11.26 -10.64
CA GLY A 20 16.20 11.77 -10.07
C GLY A 20 16.09 11.52 -8.59
N ARG A 21 15.19 12.25 -7.96
CA ARG A 21 14.85 12.10 -6.54
C ARG A 21 13.41 12.45 -6.26
N CYS A 22 12.90 11.95 -5.15
CA CYS A 22 11.64 12.40 -4.58
C CYS A 22 11.76 12.58 -3.07
N ALA A 23 11.22 13.68 -2.56
CA ALA A 23 10.98 13.83 -1.15
C ALA A 23 9.69 13.09 -0.78
N LEU A 24 9.70 12.30 0.29
CA LEU A 24 8.56 11.55 0.77
C LEU A 24 8.59 11.48 2.29
N THR A 25 7.63 12.14 2.91
CA THR A 25 7.44 12.12 4.36
C THR A 25 6.40 11.06 4.71
N PRO A 26 6.74 10.02 5.49
CA PRO A 26 5.79 9.02 5.95
C PRO A 26 4.68 9.62 6.81
N THR A 27 3.47 9.07 6.68
CA THR A 27 2.32 9.35 7.55
C THR A 27 1.76 8.03 8.08
N PRO A 28 0.89 8.02 9.10
CA PRO A 28 0.32 6.78 9.64
C PRO A 28 -0.46 5.94 8.62
N LYS A 29 -0.87 6.54 7.49
CA LYS A 29 -1.65 5.86 6.44
C LYS A 29 -1.05 6.00 5.05
N GLY A 30 0.26 6.24 4.92
CA GLY A 30 0.89 6.39 3.62
C GLY A 30 2.00 7.44 3.63
N GLY A 31 1.89 8.53 2.87
CA GLY A 31 2.92 9.55 2.82
C GLY A 31 2.57 10.80 2.04
N THR A 32 3.34 11.84 2.27
CA THR A 32 3.25 13.11 1.57
C THR A 32 4.49 13.28 0.68
N PHE A 33 4.28 13.35 -0.63
CA PHE A 33 5.32 13.71 -1.58
C PHE A 33 5.58 15.21 -1.50
N GLY A 34 6.86 15.57 -1.42
CA GLY A 34 7.35 16.92 -1.62
C GLY A 34 7.87 17.12 -3.04
N ALA A 35 9.13 17.59 -3.17
CA ALA A 35 9.76 17.72 -4.47
C ALA A 35 9.91 16.35 -5.15
N PHE A 36 9.51 16.27 -6.42
CA PHE A 36 9.68 15.10 -7.29
C PHE A 36 10.36 15.55 -8.58
N CYS A 37 11.56 15.05 -8.85
CA CYS A 37 12.35 15.51 -9.98
C CYS A 37 13.05 14.35 -10.69
N ILE A 38 13.02 14.38 -12.02
CA ILE A 38 13.90 13.61 -12.90
C ILE A 38 14.67 14.61 -13.76
N LEU A 39 15.97 14.44 -13.84
CA LEU A 39 16.83 15.33 -14.65
C LEU A 39 16.36 15.39 -16.11
N PRO A 40 16.37 16.55 -16.78
CA PRO A 40 15.74 16.75 -18.08
C PRO A 40 16.15 15.71 -19.14
N GLN A 41 17.43 15.37 -19.23
CA GLN A 41 17.96 14.39 -20.20
C GLN A 41 17.48 12.95 -19.95
N TRP A 42 16.89 12.68 -18.78
CA TRP A 42 16.38 11.37 -18.38
C TRP A 42 14.86 11.29 -18.35
N ARG A 43 14.17 12.39 -18.64
CA ARG A 43 12.69 12.42 -18.71
C ARG A 43 12.17 11.63 -19.91
N ARG A 44 10.88 11.26 -19.87
CA ARG A 44 10.15 10.50 -20.90
C ARG A 44 10.72 9.11 -21.21
N LYS A 45 11.57 8.57 -20.34
CA LYS A 45 12.17 7.23 -20.45
C LYS A 45 11.69 6.25 -19.38
N GLY A 46 10.59 6.58 -18.69
CA GLY A 46 9.99 5.70 -17.67
C GLY A 46 10.58 5.83 -16.26
N TYR A 47 11.68 6.56 -16.08
CA TYR A 47 12.39 6.66 -14.79
C TYR A 47 11.55 7.31 -13.68
N GLY A 48 10.75 8.32 -13.99
CA GLY A 48 9.83 8.93 -13.03
C GLY A 48 8.77 7.93 -12.56
N SER A 49 8.20 7.17 -13.49
CA SER A 49 7.23 6.11 -13.16
C SER A 49 7.83 5.02 -12.28
N TYR A 50 9.08 4.64 -12.53
CA TYR A 50 9.79 3.67 -11.71
C TYR A 50 10.04 4.19 -10.30
N LEU A 51 10.59 5.41 -10.16
CA LEU A 51 10.84 6.04 -8.87
C LEU A 51 9.56 6.19 -8.04
N LEU A 52 8.47 6.66 -8.66
CA LEU A 52 7.19 6.85 -7.97
C LEU A 52 6.61 5.51 -7.49
N LYS A 53 6.66 4.47 -8.33
CA LYS A 53 6.18 3.13 -7.94
C LYS A 53 6.94 2.57 -6.75
N GLU A 54 8.25 2.68 -6.73
CA GLU A 54 9.06 2.19 -5.61
C GLU A 54 8.83 3.00 -4.33
N ALA A 55 8.70 4.33 -4.45
CA ALA A 55 8.36 5.18 -3.32
C ALA A 55 6.98 4.85 -2.73
N LEU A 56 5.96 4.65 -3.57
CA LEU A 56 4.64 4.20 -3.12
C LEU A 56 4.70 2.82 -2.46
N ARG A 57 5.45 1.87 -3.06
CA ARG A 57 5.60 0.50 -2.53
C ARG A 57 6.21 0.48 -1.15
N ALA A 58 7.23 1.31 -0.92
CA ALA A 58 7.94 1.40 0.36
C ALA A 58 7.02 1.79 1.53
N LEU A 59 5.92 2.50 1.28
CA LEU A 59 4.94 2.92 2.29
C LEU A 59 3.58 2.23 2.12
N GLY A 60 3.55 1.02 1.57
CA GLY A 60 2.34 0.20 1.46
C GLY A 60 1.33 0.68 0.42
N GLY A 61 1.70 1.60 -0.49
CA GLY A 61 0.78 2.16 -1.50
C GLY A 61 0.22 1.15 -2.51
N TYR A 62 0.74 -0.08 -2.51
CA TYR A 62 0.26 -1.22 -3.30
C TYR A 62 -0.20 -2.40 -2.43
N ASP A 63 -0.19 -2.25 -1.12
CA ASP A 63 -0.77 -3.24 -0.21
C ASP A 63 -2.27 -3.35 -0.45
N ARG A 64 -2.77 -4.57 -0.62
CA ARG A 64 -4.19 -4.83 -0.91
C ARG A 64 -5.06 -4.84 0.35
N GLU A 65 -4.46 -5.01 1.49
CA GLU A 65 -5.16 -5.16 2.76
C GLU A 65 -5.27 -3.86 3.54
N GLN A 66 -4.49 -2.85 3.16
CA GLN A 66 -4.43 -1.59 3.89
C GLN A 66 -5.03 -0.42 3.10
N ALA A 67 -5.79 0.40 3.81
CA ALA A 67 -6.17 1.71 3.30
C ALA A 67 -4.96 2.64 3.34
N THR A 68 -4.63 3.26 2.21
CA THR A 68 -3.53 4.22 2.13
C THR A 68 -3.96 5.54 1.53
N VAL A 69 -3.32 6.61 2.00
CA VAL A 69 -3.51 7.96 1.48
C VAL A 69 -2.15 8.57 1.18
N PHE A 70 -1.95 8.97 -0.05
CA PHE A 70 -0.76 9.72 -0.46
C PHE A 70 -1.18 11.08 -0.97
N THR A 71 -0.39 12.10 -0.65
CA THR A 71 -0.60 13.46 -1.14
C THR A 71 0.63 13.95 -1.88
N ALA A 72 0.44 14.90 -2.80
CA ALA A 72 1.50 15.57 -3.53
C ALA A 72 1.10 17.03 -3.81
N PRO A 73 2.07 17.93 -4.08
CA PRO A 73 1.76 19.28 -4.52
C PRO A 73 0.95 19.28 -5.83
N LEU A 74 0.15 20.32 -6.04
CA LEU A 74 -0.48 20.53 -7.35
C LEU A 74 0.58 20.71 -8.42
N PRO A 75 0.39 20.11 -9.60
CA PRO A 75 1.30 20.23 -10.71
C PRO A 75 1.32 21.65 -11.28
N THR A 76 2.47 22.07 -11.77
CA THR A 76 2.65 23.40 -12.36
C THR A 76 2.42 23.41 -13.86
N ASP A 77 2.42 22.24 -14.50
CA ASP A 77 2.20 22.10 -15.94
C ASP A 77 1.33 20.88 -16.29
N PRO A 78 0.70 20.84 -17.48
CA PRO A 78 -0.16 19.72 -17.90
C PRO A 78 0.56 18.39 -18.02
N GLY A 79 1.85 18.37 -18.32
CA GLY A 79 2.63 17.12 -18.44
C GLY A 79 2.88 16.50 -17.08
N GLU A 80 3.09 17.30 -16.05
CA GLU A 80 3.18 16.88 -14.67
C GLU A 80 1.82 16.38 -14.16
N ALA A 81 0.74 17.11 -14.48
CA ALA A 81 -0.62 16.69 -14.15
C ALA A 81 -0.94 15.30 -14.73
N ALA A 82 -0.66 15.08 -16.01
CA ALA A 82 -0.84 13.79 -16.68
C ALA A 82 0.03 12.68 -16.08
N PHE A 83 1.23 13.02 -15.60
CA PHE A 83 2.11 12.06 -14.91
C PHE A 83 1.48 11.58 -13.60
N TRP A 84 1.02 12.48 -12.75
CA TRP A 84 0.40 12.13 -11.47
C TRP A 84 -0.93 11.40 -11.65
N ALA A 85 -1.78 11.84 -12.59
CA ALA A 85 -3.05 11.20 -12.91
C ALA A 85 -2.90 9.73 -13.33
N LYS A 86 -1.81 9.37 -14.02
CA LYS A 86 -1.48 7.98 -14.38
C LYS A 86 -1.33 7.05 -13.17
N PHE A 87 -1.11 7.60 -11.98
CA PHE A 87 -0.94 6.87 -10.72
C PHE A 87 -2.10 7.13 -9.76
N ASP A 88 -3.26 7.46 -10.28
CA ASP A 88 -4.51 7.65 -9.53
C ASP A 88 -4.47 8.84 -8.55
N PHE A 89 -3.56 9.80 -8.74
CA PHE A 89 -3.60 11.05 -8.01
C PHE A 89 -4.63 11.99 -8.64
N GLN A 90 -5.55 12.49 -7.82
CA GLN A 90 -6.60 13.41 -8.23
C GLN A 90 -6.47 14.73 -7.48
N PRO A 91 -6.79 15.88 -8.12
CA PRO A 91 -6.80 17.17 -7.45
C PRO A 91 -7.87 17.21 -6.34
N GLU A 92 -7.46 17.64 -5.15
CA GLU A 92 -8.34 17.85 -4.01
C GLU A 92 -7.90 19.08 -3.21
N GLY A 93 -8.64 20.17 -3.34
CA GLY A 93 -8.28 21.47 -2.77
C GLY A 93 -6.93 21.97 -3.32
N THR A 94 -5.95 22.15 -2.44
CA THR A 94 -4.63 22.70 -2.76
C THR A 94 -3.56 21.64 -3.05
N GLN A 95 -3.94 20.38 -3.18
CA GLN A 95 -3.01 19.26 -3.36
C GLN A 95 -3.58 18.17 -4.26
N LEU A 96 -2.71 17.27 -4.70
CA LEU A 96 -3.11 15.99 -5.28
C LEU A 96 -3.27 14.96 -4.19
N VAL A 97 -4.28 14.10 -4.32
CA VAL A 97 -4.54 13.00 -3.38
C VAL A 97 -4.74 11.70 -4.14
N ARG A 98 -4.07 10.66 -3.67
CA ARG A 98 -4.28 9.28 -4.08
C ARG A 98 -4.78 8.50 -2.89
N ARG A 99 -5.99 7.96 -2.99
CA ARG A 99 -6.55 7.08 -1.97
C ARG A 99 -6.63 5.66 -2.50
N ARG A 100 -6.31 4.74 -1.64
CA ARG A 100 -6.59 3.34 -1.87
C ARG A 100 -7.36 2.79 -0.68
N THR A 101 -8.47 2.15 -0.98
CA THR A 101 -9.21 1.32 -0.03
C THR A 101 -8.73 -0.11 -0.14
N PRO A 102 -8.81 -0.90 0.93
CA PRO A 102 -8.57 -2.34 0.86
C PRO A 102 -9.43 -3.00 -0.21
N ASP A 103 -8.89 -3.99 -0.89
CA ASP A 103 -9.68 -4.78 -1.83
C ASP A 103 -10.77 -5.52 -1.07
N LEU A 104 -12.02 -5.38 -1.49
CA LEU A 104 -13.15 -6.15 -0.96
C LEU A 104 -13.10 -7.55 -1.58
N THR A 105 -12.49 -8.50 -0.88
CA THR A 105 -12.52 -9.90 -1.25
C THR A 105 -13.69 -10.60 -0.56
N ALA A 106 -14.17 -11.73 -1.12
CA ALA A 106 -15.21 -12.55 -0.48
C ALA A 106 -14.77 -13.00 0.93
N VAL A 107 -13.49 -13.38 1.06
CA VAL A 107 -12.91 -13.77 2.36
C VAL A 107 -12.98 -12.61 3.35
N ARG A 108 -12.54 -11.42 2.97
CA ARG A 108 -12.58 -10.25 3.86
C ARG A 108 -14.00 -9.86 4.24
N PHE A 109 -14.93 -9.91 3.28
CA PHE A 109 -16.34 -9.66 3.57
C PHE A 109 -16.88 -10.64 4.63
N VAL A 110 -16.57 -11.94 4.52
CA VAL A 110 -16.96 -12.96 5.50
C VAL A 110 -16.28 -12.71 6.85
N GLN A 111 -15.00 -12.40 6.87
CA GLN A 111 -14.26 -12.09 8.11
C GLN A 111 -14.85 -10.86 8.81
N ASP A 112 -15.11 -9.77 8.12
CA ASP A 112 -15.74 -8.56 8.67
C ASP A 112 -17.15 -8.85 9.20
N PHE A 113 -17.95 -9.67 8.46
CA PHE A 113 -19.26 -10.10 8.89
C PHE A 113 -19.21 -10.93 10.17
N LEU A 114 -18.28 -11.89 10.26
CA LEU A 114 -18.08 -12.71 11.45
C LEU A 114 -17.60 -11.86 12.63
N ALA A 115 -16.65 -10.97 12.43
CA ALA A 115 -16.14 -10.06 13.47
C ALA A 115 -17.24 -9.17 14.05
N ALA A 116 -18.19 -8.73 13.22
CA ALA A 116 -19.30 -7.89 13.65
C ALA A 116 -20.39 -8.65 14.42
N ARG A 117 -20.46 -9.99 14.28
CA ARG A 117 -21.55 -10.82 14.81
C ARG A 117 -21.15 -11.77 15.91
N LEU A 118 -19.90 -12.23 15.91
CA LEU A 118 -19.41 -13.19 16.89
C LEU A 118 -18.67 -12.47 18.01
N THR A 119 -19.23 -12.52 19.19
CA THR A 119 -18.61 -12.00 20.40
C THR A 119 -17.93 -13.15 21.15
N ALA A 120 -16.60 -13.23 21.06
CA ALA A 120 -15.77 -14.19 21.80
C ALA A 120 -16.23 -15.67 21.65
N PRO A 121 -16.21 -16.24 20.43
CA PRO A 121 -16.64 -17.62 20.19
C PRO A 121 -15.72 -18.62 20.93
N ARG A 122 -16.31 -19.67 21.52
CA ARG A 122 -15.56 -20.68 22.26
C ARG A 122 -14.99 -21.80 21.39
N LEU A 123 -15.56 -22.01 20.22
CA LEU A 123 -15.10 -22.99 19.25
C LEU A 123 -15.30 -22.44 17.83
N CYS A 124 -14.24 -22.46 17.06
CA CYS A 124 -14.27 -22.19 15.63
C CYS A 124 -13.69 -23.38 14.88
N ILE A 125 -14.17 -23.59 13.67
CA ILE A 125 -13.70 -24.68 12.80
C ILE A 125 -13.32 -24.04 11.46
N ASP A 126 -12.06 -24.26 11.04
CA ASP A 126 -11.57 -23.98 9.71
C ASP A 126 -11.43 -25.30 8.96
N ALA A 127 -12.33 -25.55 8.02
CA ALA A 127 -12.39 -26.82 7.29
C ALA A 127 -11.42 -26.87 6.10
N THR A 128 -10.71 -25.78 5.81
CA THR A 128 -9.78 -25.66 4.67
C THR A 128 -8.63 -24.72 5.03
N CYS A 129 -7.77 -25.15 5.95
CA CYS A 129 -6.73 -24.30 6.52
C CYS A 129 -5.81 -23.63 5.48
N GLY A 130 -5.45 -24.35 4.42
CA GLY A 130 -4.53 -23.84 3.40
C GLY A 130 -3.30 -23.17 4.01
N ASN A 131 -3.08 -21.89 3.70
CA ASN A 131 -1.97 -21.09 4.26
C ASN A 131 -2.25 -20.55 5.68
N GLY A 132 -3.35 -20.92 6.32
CA GLY A 132 -3.68 -20.55 7.70
C GLY A 132 -4.22 -19.13 7.89
N GLY A 133 -4.55 -18.41 6.83
CA GLY A 133 -5.05 -17.03 6.93
C GLY A 133 -6.37 -16.93 7.70
N ASP A 134 -7.35 -17.77 7.37
CA ASP A 134 -8.64 -17.82 8.07
C ASP A 134 -8.50 -18.42 9.46
N THR A 135 -7.65 -19.42 9.63
CA THR A 135 -7.31 -19.98 10.95
C THR A 135 -6.77 -18.89 11.88
N ALA A 136 -5.83 -18.07 11.43
CA ALA A 136 -5.26 -16.98 12.22
C ALA A 136 -6.32 -15.92 12.60
N PHE A 137 -7.21 -15.57 11.67
CA PHE A 137 -8.35 -14.69 11.93
C PHE A 137 -9.28 -15.27 13.00
N LEU A 138 -9.67 -16.56 12.90
CA LEU A 138 -10.53 -17.24 13.87
C LEU A 138 -9.86 -17.34 15.25
N CYS A 139 -8.54 -17.54 15.32
CA CYS A 139 -7.79 -17.48 16.57
C CYS A 139 -7.91 -16.11 17.23
N GLY A 140 -7.78 -15.03 16.45
CA GLY A 140 -7.98 -13.67 16.94
C GLY A 140 -9.37 -13.44 17.53
N LEU A 141 -10.42 -13.91 16.86
CA LEU A 141 -11.81 -13.81 17.36
C LEU A 141 -12.03 -14.60 18.67
N SER A 142 -11.40 -15.77 18.78
CA SER A 142 -11.59 -16.68 19.93
C SER A 142 -10.73 -16.32 21.14
N ALA A 143 -9.72 -15.46 20.98
CA ALA A 143 -8.72 -15.15 22.01
C ALA A 143 -9.35 -14.62 23.31
N ALA A 144 -10.32 -13.71 23.21
CA ALA A 144 -10.98 -13.09 24.37
C ALA A 144 -11.80 -14.08 25.21
N SER A 145 -12.26 -15.20 24.64
CA SER A 145 -13.02 -16.26 25.34
C SER A 145 -12.15 -17.41 25.82
N GLY A 146 -10.86 -17.43 25.51
CA GLY A 146 -10.01 -18.62 25.65
C GLY A 146 -10.52 -19.78 24.79
N GLY A 147 -11.14 -19.45 23.65
CA GLY A 147 -11.74 -20.43 22.74
C GLY A 147 -10.69 -21.26 22.00
N ARG A 148 -11.19 -22.28 21.28
CA ARG A 148 -10.35 -23.16 20.47
C ARG A 148 -10.68 -23.00 19.00
N VAL A 149 -9.66 -23.14 18.15
CA VAL A 149 -9.81 -23.25 16.70
C VAL A 149 -9.34 -24.63 16.29
N LEU A 150 -10.16 -25.33 15.56
CA LEU A 150 -9.84 -26.63 14.95
C LEU A 150 -9.64 -26.38 13.45
N GLY A 151 -8.44 -26.62 12.96
CA GLY A 151 -8.10 -26.54 11.56
C GLY A 151 -8.03 -27.92 10.91
N PHE A 152 -8.60 -28.04 9.72
CA PHE A 152 -8.54 -29.23 8.89
C PHE A 152 -8.02 -28.86 7.50
N ASP A 153 -7.17 -29.72 6.94
CA ASP A 153 -6.77 -29.64 5.53
C ASP A 153 -6.70 -31.05 4.95
N ILE A 154 -6.99 -31.16 3.67
CA ILE A 154 -6.87 -32.41 2.93
C ILE A 154 -5.47 -32.64 2.36
N GLN A 155 -4.63 -31.59 2.36
CA GLN A 155 -3.25 -31.68 1.93
C GLN A 155 -2.34 -31.95 3.12
N PRO A 156 -1.42 -32.90 2.99
CA PRO A 156 -0.45 -33.20 4.04
C PRO A 156 0.57 -32.05 4.23
#